data_c6971214c6fc9aa3bcfc9eb5b171e1b0
#
_entry.id   c6971214c6fc9aa3bcfc9eb5b171e1b0
#
_cell.length_a   1.000
_cell.length_b   1.000
_cell.length_c   1.000
_cell.angle_alpha   90.00
_cell.angle_beta   90.00
_cell.angle_gamma   90.00
#
_symmetry.space_group_name_H-M   'P 1'
#
loop_
_entity.id
_entity.type
_entity.pdbx_description
1 polymer ?
#
loop_
_entity_poly.entity_id
_entity_poly.type
_entity_poly.pdbx_seq_one_letter_code
_entity_poly.pdbx_strand_id
1 'polypeptide(L)'
;TLFPYTTLFRSKMALQLKKATRKQVKLRLNFSAPSGAGKTYSALRMAYGIVGNWDKIAVIDTENRSASLYSHLGDFFTIDLTPPFSPERYIEAIKACEEGGIECCIIDSSSHEWNGAGGCIEINEILAQTKYKSNTWSAWNETTPKHDRFVNTVLQSPMHIITCTRSKTETIQEGGRVKKVGMKDIQREGWEYELTVSLNLDRDSHLATPSKDRTGLFEGKMPFLITEKTGEEIKAWCETGVDESAAITDAVTKLASCN
;
A
#
# COMPACT_ATOMS: atom_id res chain seq x y z
N THR A 1 37.62 38.85 -21.07
CA THR A 1 37.40 37.40 -21.16
C THR A 1 35.99 37.11 -20.74
N LEU A 2 35.13 36.91 -21.74
CA LEU A 2 33.70 36.63 -21.58
C LEU A 2 33.52 35.12 -21.30
N PHE A 3 32.86 34.78 -20.22
CA PHE A 3 32.38 33.42 -19.97
C PHE A 3 31.04 33.22 -20.69
N PRO A 4 30.87 32.13 -21.47
CA PRO A 4 29.61 31.85 -22.10
C PRO A 4 28.65 31.24 -21.06
N TYR A 5 27.52 31.90 -20.88
CA TYR A 5 26.37 31.33 -20.14
C TYR A 5 25.85 30.09 -20.88
N THR A 6 26.09 28.93 -20.32
CA THR A 6 25.50 27.68 -20.79
C THR A 6 24.03 27.71 -20.41
N THR A 7 23.18 28.00 -21.36
CA THR A 7 21.71 27.91 -21.25
C THR A 7 21.34 26.46 -21.09
N LEU A 8 21.05 26.03 -19.88
CA LEU A 8 20.43 24.76 -19.60
C LEU A 8 19.05 24.76 -20.29
N PHE A 9 18.96 24.11 -21.44
CA PHE A 9 17.69 23.76 -22.08
C PHE A 9 16.92 22.83 -21.15
N ARG A 10 16.00 23.40 -20.36
CA ARG A 10 14.88 22.67 -19.78
C ARG A 10 14.01 22.20 -20.95
N SER A 11 14.26 21.01 -21.45
CA SER A 11 13.35 20.33 -22.35
C SER A 11 11.99 20.24 -21.65
N LYS A 12 11.05 21.10 -22.05
CA LYS A 12 9.62 20.90 -21.73
C LYS A 12 9.24 19.59 -22.38
N MET A 13 9.11 18.51 -21.60
CA MET A 13 8.51 17.30 -22.12
C MET A 13 7.09 17.65 -22.58
N ALA A 14 6.91 17.74 -23.90
CA ALA A 14 5.62 18.02 -24.48
C ALA A 14 4.67 16.85 -24.16
N LEU A 15 3.46 17.17 -23.72
CA LEU A 15 2.42 16.18 -23.50
C LEU A 15 2.15 15.46 -24.83
N GLN A 16 2.21 14.14 -24.83
CA GLN A 16 2.01 13.31 -26.00
C GLN A 16 0.77 12.44 -25.83
N LEU A 17 -0.11 12.47 -26.82
CA LEU A 17 -1.22 11.53 -26.92
C LEU A 17 -0.67 10.18 -27.43
N LYS A 18 -0.86 9.12 -26.63
CA LYS A 18 -0.43 7.75 -26.95
C LYS A 18 -1.63 6.82 -26.86
N LYS A 19 -1.65 5.78 -27.72
CA LYS A 19 -2.63 4.70 -27.55
C LYS A 19 -2.35 4.00 -26.22
N ALA A 20 -3.44 3.72 -25.46
CA ALA A 20 -3.31 3.00 -24.21
C ALA A 20 -2.77 1.58 -24.48
N THR A 21 -1.67 1.24 -23.83
CA THR A 21 -1.15 -0.11 -23.76
C THR A 21 -1.07 -0.50 -22.29
N ARG A 22 -1.49 -1.72 -21.97
CA ARG A 22 -1.36 -2.24 -20.62
C ARG A 22 0.12 -2.50 -20.34
N LYS A 23 0.58 -1.96 -19.23
CA LYS A 23 1.95 -2.17 -18.73
C LYS A 23 1.92 -3.22 -17.63
N GLN A 24 3.03 -3.90 -17.42
CA GLN A 24 3.24 -4.67 -16.20
C GLN A 24 3.18 -3.71 -15.00
N VAL A 25 2.52 -4.16 -13.94
CA VAL A 25 2.29 -3.33 -12.76
C VAL A 25 2.64 -4.09 -11.49
N LYS A 26 3.09 -3.36 -10.48
CA LYS A 26 3.21 -3.90 -9.13
C LYS A 26 1.86 -3.77 -8.42
N LEU A 27 1.46 -4.82 -7.72
CA LEU A 27 0.20 -4.88 -6.98
C LEU A 27 0.16 -3.85 -5.86
N ARG A 28 -1.00 -3.23 -5.67
CA ARG A 28 -1.38 -2.44 -4.50
C ARG A 28 -2.69 -3.03 -3.98
N LEU A 29 -2.58 -3.83 -2.93
CA LEU A 29 -3.72 -4.57 -2.37
C LEU A 29 -3.93 -4.19 -0.91
N ASN A 30 -5.18 -4.17 -0.47
CA ASN A 30 -5.54 -4.02 0.93
C ASN A 30 -6.40 -5.16 1.43
N PHE A 31 -6.10 -5.66 2.63
CA PHE A 31 -6.99 -6.47 3.43
C PHE A 31 -7.62 -5.62 4.52
N SER A 32 -8.93 -5.45 4.45
CA SER A 32 -9.71 -4.75 5.47
C SER A 32 -10.45 -5.76 6.34
N ALA A 33 -10.24 -5.71 7.65
CA ALA A 33 -10.96 -6.56 8.58
C ALA A 33 -10.81 -6.13 10.05
N PRO A 34 -11.70 -6.56 10.94
CA PRO A 34 -11.50 -6.46 12.38
C PRO A 34 -10.32 -7.33 12.85
N SER A 35 -9.91 -7.15 14.10
CA SER A 35 -8.89 -7.99 14.71
C SER A 35 -9.34 -9.46 14.74
N GLY A 36 -8.39 -10.38 14.49
CA GLY A 36 -8.66 -11.83 14.50
C GLY A 36 -9.25 -12.40 13.22
N ALA A 37 -9.46 -11.60 12.17
CA ALA A 37 -10.00 -12.08 10.89
C ALA A 37 -8.97 -12.74 9.97
N GLY A 38 -7.71 -12.90 10.39
CA GLY A 38 -6.68 -13.58 9.61
C GLY A 38 -5.96 -12.72 8.56
N LYS A 39 -5.93 -11.37 8.71
CA LYS A 39 -5.25 -10.47 7.76
C LYS A 39 -3.80 -10.84 7.51
N THR A 40 -2.98 -10.91 8.57
CA THR A 40 -1.55 -11.24 8.48
C THR A 40 -1.30 -12.57 7.79
N TYR A 41 -2.05 -13.60 8.21
CA TYR A 41 -1.96 -14.94 7.62
C TYR A 41 -2.30 -14.94 6.12
N SER A 42 -3.40 -14.31 5.75
CA SER A 42 -3.83 -14.18 4.36
C SER A 42 -2.84 -13.37 3.51
N ALA A 43 -2.28 -12.29 4.09
CA ALA A 43 -1.28 -11.46 3.41
C ALA A 43 0.01 -12.24 3.14
N LEU A 44 0.50 -13.04 4.10
CA LEU A 44 1.69 -13.87 3.93
C LEU A 44 1.50 -14.94 2.85
N ARG A 45 0.37 -15.65 2.86
CA ARG A 45 0.07 -16.66 1.84
C ARG A 45 -0.04 -16.05 0.44
N MET A 46 -0.73 -14.91 0.33
CA MET A 46 -0.84 -14.18 -0.93
C MET A 46 0.52 -13.68 -1.41
N ALA A 47 1.33 -13.09 -0.52
CA ALA A 47 2.67 -12.62 -0.86
C ALA A 47 3.55 -13.75 -1.38
N TYR A 48 3.49 -14.92 -0.75
CA TYR A 48 4.24 -16.09 -1.22
C TYR A 48 3.77 -16.54 -2.61
N GLY A 49 2.48 -16.58 -2.86
CA GLY A 49 1.94 -16.88 -4.20
C GLY A 49 2.40 -15.89 -5.27
N ILE A 50 2.57 -14.61 -4.91
CA ILE A 50 3.06 -13.58 -5.84
C ILE A 50 4.54 -13.75 -6.14
N VAL A 51 5.37 -14.00 -5.12
CA VAL A 51 6.84 -13.97 -5.24
C VAL A 51 7.44 -15.37 -5.42
N GLY A 52 6.91 -16.38 -4.71
CA GLY A 52 7.42 -17.76 -4.72
C GLY A 52 8.69 -17.98 -3.89
N ASN A 53 9.14 -16.97 -3.13
CA ASN A 53 10.35 -17.05 -2.31
C ASN A 53 10.15 -16.23 -1.02
N TRP A 54 10.28 -16.89 0.14
CA TRP A 54 10.13 -16.24 1.44
C TRP A 54 11.20 -15.18 1.72
N ASP A 55 12.44 -15.36 1.25
CA ASP A 55 13.54 -14.39 1.39
C ASP A 55 13.28 -13.06 0.63
N LYS A 56 12.21 -12.99 -0.14
CA LYS A 56 11.80 -11.79 -0.89
C LYS A 56 10.54 -11.14 -0.34
N ILE A 57 10.11 -11.56 0.86
CA ILE A 57 8.92 -11.05 1.55
C ILE A 57 9.34 -10.39 2.85
N ALA A 58 8.82 -9.19 3.10
CA ALA A 58 8.99 -8.51 4.37
C ALA A 58 7.64 -8.04 4.93
N VAL A 59 7.53 -8.06 6.26
CA VAL A 59 6.39 -7.51 7.00
C VAL A 59 6.85 -6.32 7.83
N ILE A 60 6.29 -5.15 7.57
CA ILE A 60 6.36 -4.00 8.48
C ILE A 60 5.29 -4.20 9.53
N ASP A 61 5.69 -4.68 10.71
CA ASP A 61 4.80 -5.09 11.79
C ASP A 61 4.65 -3.97 12.81
N THR A 62 3.43 -3.47 12.98
CA THR A 62 3.06 -2.50 14.01
C THR A 62 2.16 -3.10 15.09
N GLU A 63 1.94 -4.42 15.03
CA GLU A 63 1.05 -5.20 15.90
C GLU A 63 1.84 -6.00 16.95
N ASN A 64 2.89 -5.39 17.54
CA ASN A 64 3.70 -5.99 18.61
C ASN A 64 4.31 -7.36 18.23
N ARG A 65 4.95 -7.46 17.09
CA ARG A 65 5.61 -8.68 16.59
C ARG A 65 4.66 -9.83 16.30
N SER A 66 3.41 -9.53 15.99
CA SER A 66 2.41 -10.55 15.69
C SER A 66 2.74 -11.34 14.42
N ALA A 67 3.44 -10.73 13.46
CA ALA A 67 3.89 -11.40 12.25
C ALA A 67 4.83 -12.58 12.54
N SER A 68 5.71 -12.47 13.55
CA SER A 68 6.65 -13.53 13.94
C SER A 68 5.97 -14.81 14.39
N LEU A 69 4.70 -14.76 14.84
CA LEU A 69 3.92 -15.95 15.19
C LEU A 69 3.66 -16.86 13.98
N TYR A 70 3.80 -16.33 12.77
CA TYR A 70 3.61 -17.06 11.52
C TYR A 70 4.92 -17.53 10.88
N SER A 71 6.06 -17.50 11.59
CA SER A 71 7.36 -17.98 11.11
C SER A 71 7.37 -19.44 10.66
N HIS A 72 6.39 -20.23 11.10
CA HIS A 72 6.22 -21.62 10.65
C HIS A 72 5.77 -21.72 9.17
N LEU A 73 5.34 -20.63 8.54
CA LEU A 73 4.98 -20.61 7.11
C LEU A 73 6.22 -20.50 6.22
N GLY A 74 7.29 -19.81 6.69
CA GLY A 74 8.53 -19.63 5.96
C GLY A 74 9.40 -18.52 6.55
N ASP A 75 10.61 -18.38 6.03
CA ASP A 75 11.65 -17.48 6.51
C ASP A 75 11.54 -16.07 5.89
N PHE A 76 10.45 -15.36 6.17
CA PHE A 76 10.26 -13.98 5.73
C PHE A 76 10.91 -12.97 6.70
N PHE A 77 11.21 -11.77 6.20
CA PHE A 77 11.77 -10.68 7.01
C PHE A 77 10.68 -9.90 7.75
N THR A 78 11.05 -9.30 8.90
CA THR A 78 10.19 -8.39 9.65
C THR A 78 10.90 -7.09 9.99
N ILE A 79 10.17 -5.98 9.96
CA ILE A 79 10.58 -4.70 10.55
C ILE A 79 9.58 -4.39 11.66
N ASP A 80 10.04 -4.47 12.92
CA ASP A 80 9.22 -4.14 14.09
C ASP A 80 9.12 -2.61 14.21
N LEU A 81 8.04 -2.03 13.69
CA LEU A 81 7.78 -0.61 13.76
C LEU A 81 7.01 -0.29 15.04
N THR A 82 7.69 0.37 15.97
CA THR A 82 7.10 0.83 17.26
C THR A 82 6.74 2.32 17.19
N PRO A 83 5.88 2.84 18.08
CA PRO A 83 5.58 4.27 18.13
C PRO A 83 6.83 5.16 18.17
N PRO A 84 6.77 6.38 17.60
CA PRO A 84 5.62 6.98 16.94
C PRO A 84 5.37 6.38 15.54
N PHE A 85 4.09 6.19 15.19
CA PHE A 85 3.68 5.65 13.90
C PHE A 85 3.50 6.75 12.84
N SER A 86 4.48 7.64 12.72
CA SER A 86 4.39 8.74 11.77
C SER A 86 4.55 8.28 10.32
N PRO A 87 3.95 9.00 9.34
CA PRO A 87 4.11 8.70 7.92
C PRO A 87 5.57 8.56 7.50
N GLU A 88 6.48 9.38 8.04
CA GLU A 88 7.89 9.36 7.73
C GLU A 88 8.54 8.02 8.10
N ARG A 89 8.19 7.44 9.25
CA ARG A 89 8.75 6.15 9.67
C ARG A 89 8.26 4.97 8.82
N TYR A 90 7.01 5.01 8.35
CA TYR A 90 6.54 4.04 7.37
C TYR A 90 7.29 4.17 6.05
N ILE A 91 7.55 5.39 5.60
CA ILE A 91 8.35 5.64 4.39
C ILE A 91 9.77 5.08 4.54
N GLU A 92 10.42 5.30 5.69
CA GLU A 92 11.73 4.73 6.00
C GLU A 92 11.73 3.21 5.97
N ALA A 93 10.71 2.58 6.58
CA ALA A 93 10.57 1.13 6.60
C ALA A 93 10.35 0.55 5.19
N ILE A 94 9.51 1.19 4.36
CA ILE A 94 9.30 0.79 2.95
C ILE A 94 10.62 0.88 2.18
N LYS A 95 11.37 1.97 2.32
CA LYS A 95 12.67 2.15 1.65
C LYS A 95 13.69 1.11 2.09
N ALA A 96 13.74 0.77 3.39
CA ALA A 96 14.62 -0.28 3.88
C ALA A 96 14.29 -1.65 3.24
N CYS A 97 13.01 -1.96 3.00
CA CYS A 97 12.60 -3.14 2.25
C CYS A 97 13.07 -3.08 0.79
N GLU A 98 12.94 -1.92 0.13
CA GLU A 98 13.40 -1.72 -1.25
C GLU A 98 14.92 -1.94 -1.37
N GLU A 99 15.69 -1.33 -0.48
CA GLU A 99 17.15 -1.46 -0.40
C GLU A 99 17.59 -2.90 -0.07
N GLY A 100 16.79 -3.62 0.73
CA GLY A 100 16.98 -5.04 1.04
C GLY A 100 16.65 -5.99 -0.11
N GLY A 101 16.18 -5.50 -1.25
CA GLY A 101 15.84 -6.31 -2.42
C GLY A 101 14.59 -7.16 -2.22
N ILE A 102 13.66 -6.70 -1.38
CA ILE A 102 12.34 -7.30 -1.16
C ILE A 102 11.47 -7.11 -2.41
N GLU A 103 10.69 -8.10 -2.75
CA GLU A 103 9.78 -8.05 -3.91
C GLU A 103 8.31 -7.88 -3.52
N CYS A 104 7.94 -8.30 -2.31
CA CYS A 104 6.62 -8.07 -1.73
C CYS A 104 6.73 -7.60 -0.28
N CYS A 105 6.22 -6.41 0.00
CA CYS A 105 6.16 -5.84 1.34
C CYS A 105 4.72 -5.85 1.85
N ILE A 106 4.53 -6.36 3.06
CA ILE A 106 3.26 -6.36 3.80
C ILE A 106 3.35 -5.27 4.86
N ILE A 107 2.35 -4.41 4.97
CA ILE A 107 2.24 -3.38 6.02
C ILE A 107 1.09 -3.77 6.95
N ASP A 108 1.41 -4.30 8.13
CA ASP A 108 0.43 -4.75 9.13
C ASP A 108 0.66 -4.06 10.50
N SER A 109 -0.09 -2.97 10.77
CA SER A 109 -1.21 -2.45 10.01
C SER A 109 -0.95 -1.01 9.54
N SER A 110 -1.48 -0.65 8.38
CA SER A 110 -1.45 0.73 7.88
C SER A 110 -2.39 1.67 8.66
N SER A 111 -3.31 1.13 9.46
CA SER A 111 -4.22 1.91 10.30
C SER A 111 -3.50 2.71 11.38
N HIS A 112 -2.34 2.24 11.86
CA HIS A 112 -1.59 2.96 12.88
C HIS A 112 -0.92 4.23 12.33
N GLU A 113 -0.59 4.29 11.03
CA GLU A 113 -0.14 5.52 10.38
C GLU A 113 -1.19 6.64 10.51
N TRP A 114 -2.47 6.25 10.47
CA TRP A 114 -3.58 7.20 10.56
C TRP A 114 -3.92 7.55 12.02
N ASN A 115 -4.23 6.54 12.84
CA ASN A 115 -4.78 6.72 14.19
C ASN A 115 -3.95 6.11 15.33
N GLY A 116 -2.75 5.60 15.05
CA GLY A 116 -1.83 5.13 16.08
C GLY A 116 -1.11 6.28 16.80
N ALA A 117 -0.40 5.95 17.88
CA ALA A 117 0.39 6.92 18.64
C ALA A 117 1.48 7.54 17.74
N GLY A 118 1.47 8.86 17.58
CA GLY A 118 2.33 9.60 16.65
C GLY A 118 1.88 9.51 15.19
N GLY A 119 0.69 8.96 14.91
CA GLY A 119 0.10 8.93 13.58
C GLY A 119 -0.54 10.25 13.15
N CYS A 120 -1.14 10.28 11.97
CA CYS A 120 -1.65 11.52 11.37
C CYS A 120 -2.64 12.28 12.23
N ILE A 121 -3.57 11.60 12.91
CA ILE A 121 -4.57 12.27 13.78
C ILE A 121 -3.88 12.98 14.93
N GLU A 122 -2.98 12.30 15.66
CA GLU A 122 -2.26 12.89 16.78
C GLU A 122 -1.31 14.01 16.33
N ILE A 123 -0.61 13.85 15.20
CA ILE A 123 0.19 14.92 14.59
C ILE A 123 -0.68 16.16 14.33
N ASN A 124 -1.87 15.97 13.77
CA ASN A 124 -2.79 17.05 13.48
C ASN A 124 -3.28 17.76 14.76
N GLU A 125 -3.58 17.01 15.82
CA GLU A 125 -4.00 17.56 17.13
C GLU A 125 -2.87 18.39 17.78
N ILE A 126 -1.64 17.87 17.77
CA ILE A 126 -0.46 18.58 18.28
C ILE A 126 -0.23 19.89 17.51
N LEU A 127 -0.27 19.84 16.17
CA LEU A 127 -0.14 21.04 15.33
C LEU A 127 -1.27 22.04 15.60
N ALA A 128 -2.50 21.58 15.75
CA ALA A 128 -3.62 22.44 16.07
C ALA A 128 -3.38 23.21 17.37
N GLN A 129 -2.95 22.53 18.43
CA GLN A 129 -2.70 23.13 19.74
C GLN A 129 -1.50 24.07 19.74
N THR A 130 -0.39 23.65 19.12
CA THR A 130 0.88 24.39 19.20
C THR A 130 1.00 25.53 18.21
N LYS A 131 0.43 25.40 17.01
CA LYS A 131 0.64 26.36 15.90
C LYS A 131 -0.63 27.04 15.42
N TYR A 132 -1.77 26.37 15.48
CA TYR A 132 -3.02 26.84 14.86
C TYR A 132 -4.09 27.28 15.86
N LYS A 133 -3.73 27.65 17.10
CA LYS A 133 -4.66 28.14 18.14
C LYS A 133 -5.89 27.22 18.31
N SER A 134 -5.64 25.92 18.39
CA SER A 134 -6.64 24.84 18.50
C SER A 134 -7.52 24.67 17.25
N ASN A 135 -7.15 25.24 16.10
CA ASN A 135 -7.87 25.02 14.85
C ASN A 135 -7.37 23.75 14.15
N THR A 136 -8.05 22.64 14.39
CA THR A 136 -7.74 21.34 13.80
C THR A 136 -7.87 21.32 12.28
N TRP A 137 -8.80 22.10 11.72
CA TRP A 137 -8.98 22.19 10.28
C TRP A 137 -7.76 22.79 9.57
N SER A 138 -7.22 23.89 10.10
CA SER A 138 -6.03 24.52 9.53
C SER A 138 -4.77 23.66 9.69
N ALA A 139 -4.69 22.84 10.74
CA ALA A 139 -3.56 21.95 10.96
C ALA A 139 -3.40 20.87 9.86
N TRP A 140 -4.49 20.49 9.20
CA TRP A 140 -4.47 19.56 8.07
C TRP A 140 -3.64 20.06 6.89
N ASN A 141 -3.39 21.36 6.75
CA ASN A 141 -2.50 21.90 5.72
C ASN A 141 -1.07 21.36 5.85
N GLU A 142 -0.64 20.97 7.05
CA GLU A 142 0.68 20.37 7.26
C GLU A 142 0.62 18.83 7.39
N THR A 143 -0.43 18.30 7.97
CA THR A 143 -0.58 16.85 8.16
C THR A 143 -0.89 16.13 6.85
N THR A 144 -1.78 16.69 6.02
CA THR A 144 -2.15 16.11 4.73
C THR A 144 -0.95 15.83 3.83
N PRO A 145 0.00 16.78 3.61
CA PRO A 145 1.18 16.50 2.81
C PRO A 145 2.09 15.38 3.35
N LYS A 146 2.08 15.13 4.66
CA LYS A 146 2.83 14.01 5.25
C LYS A 146 2.19 12.67 4.89
N HIS A 147 0.88 12.55 5.09
CA HIS A 147 0.11 11.40 4.67
C HIS A 147 0.23 11.13 3.16
N ASP A 148 0.08 12.18 2.34
CA ASP A 148 0.16 12.06 0.88
C ASP A 148 1.53 11.54 0.42
N ARG A 149 2.63 11.88 1.12
CA ARG A 149 3.96 11.30 0.86
C ARG A 149 4.00 9.80 1.15
N PHE A 150 3.39 9.36 2.26
CA PHE A 150 3.27 7.93 2.56
C PHE A 150 2.48 7.21 1.47
N VAL A 151 1.30 7.72 1.11
CA VAL A 151 0.47 7.17 0.02
C VAL A 151 1.27 7.08 -1.29
N ASN A 152 1.94 8.16 -1.69
CA ASN A 152 2.76 8.18 -2.89
C ASN A 152 3.93 7.17 -2.83
N THR A 153 4.55 6.98 -1.66
CA THR A 153 5.61 5.97 -1.49
C THR A 153 5.04 4.57 -1.71
N VAL A 154 3.88 4.26 -1.14
CA VAL A 154 3.21 2.98 -1.39
C VAL A 154 2.91 2.80 -2.87
N LEU A 155 2.38 3.83 -3.54
CA LEU A 155 1.96 3.73 -4.95
C LEU A 155 3.14 3.59 -5.93
N GLN A 156 4.26 4.24 -5.64
CA GLN A 156 5.42 4.31 -6.54
C GLN A 156 6.49 3.24 -6.25
N SER A 157 6.32 2.46 -5.17
CA SER A 157 7.28 1.41 -4.82
C SER A 157 7.50 0.40 -5.95
N PRO A 158 8.73 -0.02 -6.22
CA PRO A 158 9.03 -1.09 -7.19
C PRO A 158 8.63 -2.48 -6.69
N MET A 159 8.24 -2.62 -5.42
CA MET A 159 7.74 -3.86 -4.83
C MET A 159 6.23 -4.03 -5.03
N HIS A 160 5.71 -5.24 -4.89
CA HIS A 160 4.30 -5.44 -4.59
C HIS A 160 4.04 -4.98 -3.14
N ILE A 161 2.96 -4.25 -2.89
CA ILE A 161 2.60 -3.80 -1.54
C ILE A 161 1.23 -4.35 -1.18
N ILE A 162 1.17 -5.04 -0.05
CA ILE A 162 -0.07 -5.51 0.58
C ILE A 162 -0.22 -4.76 1.89
N THR A 163 -1.30 -4.00 2.04
CA THR A 163 -1.62 -3.32 3.29
C THR A 163 -2.70 -4.07 4.05
N CYS A 164 -2.64 -4.04 5.36
CA CYS A 164 -3.69 -4.52 6.25
C CYS A 164 -4.29 -3.32 6.96
N THR A 165 -5.58 -3.05 6.76
CA THR A 165 -6.32 -2.06 7.53
C THR A 165 -7.20 -2.72 8.57
N ARG A 166 -7.25 -2.13 9.76
CA ARG A 166 -8.28 -2.47 10.74
C ARG A 166 -9.59 -1.85 10.31
N SER A 167 -10.68 -2.59 10.45
CA SER A 167 -12.01 -2.06 10.23
C SER A 167 -12.83 -2.08 11.52
N LYS A 168 -13.79 -1.16 11.59
CA LYS A 168 -14.77 -1.07 12.67
C LYS A 168 -16.18 -1.01 12.12
N THR A 169 -17.15 -1.44 12.93
CA THR A 169 -18.56 -1.30 12.56
C THR A 169 -18.91 0.19 12.47
N GLU A 170 -19.40 0.62 11.34
CA GLU A 170 -19.98 1.93 11.15
C GLU A 170 -21.42 1.92 11.61
N THR A 171 -21.78 2.91 12.43
CA THR A 171 -23.13 3.10 12.94
C THR A 171 -23.63 4.49 12.60
N ILE A 172 -24.88 4.61 12.18
CA ILE A 172 -25.57 5.88 12.04
C ILE A 172 -26.67 5.99 13.09
N GLN A 173 -26.94 7.20 13.54
CA GLN A 173 -28.07 7.49 14.41
C GLN A 173 -29.23 8.04 13.57
N GLU A 174 -30.28 7.27 13.42
CA GLU A 174 -31.47 7.64 12.65
C GLU A 174 -32.70 7.51 13.54
N GLY A 175 -33.44 8.61 13.71
CA GLY A 175 -34.65 8.63 14.55
C GLY A 175 -34.42 8.23 16.01
N GLY A 176 -33.25 8.53 16.60
CA GLY A 176 -32.91 8.20 17.98
C GLY A 176 -32.48 6.73 18.18
N ARG A 177 -32.39 5.94 17.10
CA ARG A 177 -31.89 4.54 17.11
C ARG A 177 -30.54 4.44 16.43
N VAL A 178 -29.64 3.62 16.98
CA VAL A 178 -28.34 3.30 16.37
C VAL A 178 -28.54 2.14 15.40
N LYS A 179 -28.23 2.40 14.13
CA LYS A 179 -28.28 1.40 13.05
C LYS A 179 -26.86 1.09 12.56
N LYS A 180 -26.51 -0.17 12.47
CA LYS A 180 -25.26 -0.61 11.83
C LYS A 180 -25.41 -0.50 10.32
N VAL A 181 -24.48 0.21 9.65
CA VAL A 181 -24.53 0.44 8.19
C VAL A 181 -23.44 -0.31 7.42
N GLY A 182 -22.45 -0.88 8.12
CA GLY A 182 -21.40 -1.64 7.47
C GLY A 182 -20.11 -1.68 8.28
N MET A 183 -19.02 -2.01 7.61
CA MET A 183 -17.67 -1.93 8.14
C MET A 183 -16.96 -0.76 7.46
N LYS A 184 -16.22 0.02 8.25
CA LYS A 184 -15.42 1.15 7.74
C LYS A 184 -13.97 0.96 8.13
N ASP A 185 -13.07 1.17 7.18
CA ASP A 185 -11.63 1.11 7.41
C ASP A 185 -11.17 2.21 8.36
N ILE A 186 -10.25 1.87 9.25
CA ILE A 186 -9.56 2.83 10.08
C ILE A 186 -8.36 3.32 9.28
N GLN A 187 -8.64 4.20 8.33
CA GLN A 187 -7.68 4.91 7.50
C GLN A 187 -8.34 6.18 6.97
N ARG A 188 -7.58 7.07 6.34
CA ARG A 188 -8.12 8.26 5.69
C ARG A 188 -9.14 7.87 4.63
N GLU A 189 -10.25 8.60 4.58
CA GLU A 189 -11.25 8.40 3.54
C GLU A 189 -10.64 8.53 2.15
N GLY A 190 -10.98 7.60 1.27
CA GLY A 190 -10.42 7.56 -0.07
C GLY A 190 -9.20 6.63 -0.23
N TRP A 191 -8.63 6.09 0.86
CA TRP A 191 -7.51 5.17 0.79
C TRP A 191 -7.69 4.03 -0.22
N GLU A 192 -8.86 3.38 -0.22
CA GLU A 192 -9.14 2.28 -1.14
C GLU A 192 -9.15 2.70 -2.62
N TYR A 193 -9.43 3.99 -2.93
CA TYR A 193 -9.45 4.46 -4.33
C TYR A 193 -8.08 4.42 -4.99
N GLU A 194 -7.02 4.49 -4.20
CA GLU A 194 -5.64 4.45 -4.70
C GLU A 194 -5.19 3.03 -5.03
N LEU A 195 -5.83 2.02 -4.46
CA LEU A 195 -5.38 0.64 -4.54
C LEU A 195 -5.91 -0.08 -5.80
N THR A 196 -5.22 -1.14 -6.21
CA THR A 196 -5.63 -2.01 -7.33
C THR A 196 -6.76 -2.93 -6.92
N VAL A 197 -6.64 -3.54 -5.74
CA VAL A 197 -7.60 -4.49 -5.16
C VAL A 197 -7.78 -4.18 -3.68
N SER A 198 -9.01 -4.23 -3.18
CA SER A 198 -9.33 -4.23 -1.76
C SER A 198 -10.26 -5.38 -1.44
N LEU A 199 -9.90 -6.18 -0.44
CA LEU A 199 -10.62 -7.37 -0.01
C LEU A 199 -11.01 -7.25 1.46
N ASN A 200 -12.29 -7.44 1.75
CA ASN A 200 -12.80 -7.52 3.11
C ASN A 200 -12.73 -8.97 3.59
N LEU A 201 -12.11 -9.20 4.75
CA LEU A 201 -12.11 -10.53 5.39
C LEU A 201 -13.16 -10.59 6.46
N ASP A 202 -13.99 -11.62 6.37
CA ASP A 202 -14.97 -11.94 7.42
C ASP A 202 -14.26 -12.57 8.62
N ARG A 203 -14.66 -12.15 9.83
CA ARG A 203 -13.98 -12.56 11.06
C ARG A 203 -14.17 -14.04 11.39
N ASP A 204 -15.36 -14.58 11.15
CA ASP A 204 -15.73 -15.90 11.62
C ASP A 204 -15.40 -16.98 10.59
N SER A 205 -15.61 -16.68 9.31
CA SER A 205 -15.34 -17.60 8.22
C SER A 205 -13.95 -17.44 7.60
N HIS A 206 -13.26 -16.30 7.85
CA HIS A 206 -12.00 -15.91 7.21
C HIS A 206 -12.07 -15.80 5.67
N LEU A 207 -13.29 -15.76 5.12
CA LEU A 207 -13.49 -15.62 3.69
C LEU A 207 -13.31 -14.17 3.24
N ALA A 208 -12.70 -14.00 2.07
CA ALA A 208 -12.51 -12.72 1.42
C ALA A 208 -13.65 -12.40 0.47
N THR A 209 -14.08 -11.14 0.48
CA THR A 209 -14.99 -10.56 -0.52
C THR A 209 -14.39 -9.28 -1.09
N PRO A 210 -14.44 -9.04 -2.40
CA PRO A 210 -13.91 -7.82 -2.98
C PRO A 210 -14.80 -6.62 -2.62
N SER A 211 -14.20 -5.54 -2.09
CA SER A 211 -14.82 -4.21 -2.02
C SER A 211 -14.40 -3.38 -3.22
N LYS A 212 -13.22 -3.65 -3.79
CA LYS A 212 -12.70 -3.06 -5.01
C LYS A 212 -11.85 -4.05 -5.78
N ASP A 213 -12.06 -4.13 -7.08
CA ASP A 213 -11.26 -4.98 -7.96
C ASP A 213 -11.09 -4.35 -9.35
N ARG A 214 -9.89 -3.82 -9.63
CA ARG A 214 -9.52 -3.32 -10.97
C ARG A 214 -8.99 -4.43 -11.87
N THR A 215 -8.82 -5.64 -11.33
CA THR A 215 -8.26 -6.76 -12.10
C THR A 215 -9.32 -7.56 -12.84
N GLY A 216 -10.55 -7.53 -12.35
CA GLY A 216 -11.64 -8.40 -12.79
C GLY A 216 -11.48 -9.87 -12.36
N LEU A 217 -10.49 -10.18 -11.53
CA LEU A 217 -10.23 -11.55 -11.07
C LEU A 217 -11.24 -12.03 -10.03
N PHE A 218 -11.76 -11.09 -9.25
CA PHE A 218 -12.59 -11.41 -8.07
C PHE A 218 -14.04 -10.94 -8.22
N GLU A 219 -14.33 -10.13 -9.23
CA GLU A 219 -15.67 -9.61 -9.49
C GLU A 219 -16.66 -10.78 -9.72
N GLY A 220 -17.77 -10.77 -8.99
CA GLY A 220 -18.79 -11.81 -9.07
C GLY A 220 -18.43 -13.15 -8.44
N LYS A 221 -17.23 -13.33 -7.88
CA LYS A 221 -16.88 -14.54 -7.14
C LYS A 221 -17.65 -14.61 -5.82
N MET A 222 -18.05 -15.82 -5.43
CA MET A 222 -18.50 -16.11 -4.06
C MET A 222 -17.35 -15.85 -3.07
N PRO A 223 -17.66 -15.56 -1.78
CA PRO A 223 -16.63 -15.43 -0.77
C PRO A 223 -15.65 -16.62 -0.78
N PHE A 224 -14.34 -16.35 -0.72
CA PHE A 224 -13.29 -17.36 -0.92
C PHE A 224 -12.15 -17.22 0.10
N LEU A 225 -11.45 -18.32 0.36
CA LEU A 225 -10.24 -18.31 1.17
C LEU A 225 -9.05 -17.78 0.35
N ILE A 226 -8.23 -16.93 0.97
CA ILE A 226 -6.96 -16.51 0.40
C ILE A 226 -5.95 -17.64 0.54
N THR A 227 -5.33 -17.98 -0.58
CA THR A 227 -4.30 -19.03 -0.68
C THR A 227 -3.14 -18.52 -1.52
N GLU A 228 -2.06 -19.30 -1.61
CA GLU A 228 -0.93 -19.03 -2.49
C GLU A 228 -1.39 -18.96 -3.95
N LYS A 229 -2.34 -19.83 -4.34
CA LYS A 229 -2.94 -19.81 -5.69
C LYS A 229 -3.62 -18.48 -6.01
N THR A 230 -4.23 -17.82 -5.03
CA THR A 230 -4.79 -16.47 -5.20
C THR A 230 -3.69 -15.47 -5.55
N GLY A 231 -2.52 -15.59 -4.91
CA GLY A 231 -1.35 -14.78 -5.22
C GLY A 231 -0.79 -15.05 -6.61
N GLU A 232 -0.74 -16.33 -7.04
CA GLU A 232 -0.30 -16.73 -8.39
C GLU A 232 -1.22 -16.16 -9.48
N GLU A 233 -2.55 -16.19 -9.27
CA GLU A 233 -3.53 -15.60 -10.19
C GLU A 233 -3.32 -14.09 -10.34
N ILE A 234 -3.08 -13.38 -9.23
CA ILE A 234 -2.77 -11.94 -9.25
C ILE A 234 -1.43 -11.66 -9.93
N LYS A 235 -0.39 -12.46 -9.64
CA LYS A 235 0.91 -12.34 -10.31
C LYS A 235 0.77 -12.43 -11.82
N ALA A 236 0.11 -13.49 -12.29
CA ALA A 236 -0.14 -13.68 -13.71
C ALA A 236 -0.86 -12.46 -14.32
N TRP A 237 -1.84 -11.90 -13.60
CA TRP A 237 -2.49 -10.66 -14.02
C TRP A 237 -1.52 -9.47 -14.08
N CYS A 238 -0.67 -9.25 -13.08
CA CYS A 238 0.30 -8.15 -13.07
C CYS A 238 1.29 -8.22 -14.24
N GLU A 239 1.66 -9.43 -14.65
CA GLU A 239 2.67 -9.70 -15.69
C GLU A 239 2.10 -9.68 -17.12
N THR A 240 0.78 -9.64 -17.33
CA THR A 240 0.16 -9.64 -18.68
C THR A 240 0.36 -8.36 -19.49
N GLY A 241 1.06 -7.35 -18.98
CA GLY A 241 1.35 -6.09 -19.66
C GLY A 241 2.69 -6.08 -20.40
N VAL A 242 2.94 -5.02 -21.16
CA VAL A 242 4.25 -4.76 -21.78
C VAL A 242 5.27 -4.43 -20.69
N ASP A 243 6.40 -5.12 -20.69
CA ASP A 243 7.53 -4.82 -19.83
C ASP A 243 8.30 -3.60 -20.37
N GLU A 244 8.11 -2.44 -19.73
CA GLU A 244 8.84 -1.22 -20.13
C GLU A 244 10.32 -1.27 -19.79
N SER A 245 10.74 -2.05 -18.79
CA SER A 245 12.15 -2.17 -18.42
C SER A 245 12.95 -2.91 -19.51
N ALA A 246 12.39 -3.95 -20.07
CA ALA A 246 12.95 -4.67 -21.20
C ALA A 246 13.01 -3.76 -22.46
N ALA A 247 11.97 -2.98 -22.71
CA ALA A 247 11.93 -2.06 -23.85
C ALA A 247 12.97 -0.94 -23.76
N ILE A 248 13.22 -0.41 -22.55
CA ILE A 248 14.26 0.61 -22.32
C ILE A 248 15.65 0.00 -22.48
N THR A 249 15.88 -1.19 -21.94
CA THR A 249 17.16 -1.90 -22.06
C THR A 249 17.49 -2.19 -23.53
N ASP A 250 16.51 -2.64 -24.30
CA ASP A 250 16.66 -2.92 -25.75
C ASP A 250 16.96 -1.63 -26.54
N ALA A 251 16.33 -0.51 -26.18
CA ALA A 251 16.58 0.79 -26.78
C ALA A 251 17.98 1.32 -26.46
N VAL A 252 18.44 1.18 -25.21
CA VAL A 252 19.79 1.58 -24.80
C VAL A 252 20.85 0.72 -25.47
N THR A 253 20.63 -0.60 -25.57
CA THR A 253 21.54 -1.53 -26.25
C THR A 253 21.65 -1.22 -27.75
N LYS A 254 20.54 -0.89 -28.41
CA LYS A 254 20.53 -0.48 -29.83
C LYS A 254 21.26 0.85 -30.04
N LEU A 255 21.12 1.82 -29.14
CA LEU A 255 21.87 3.08 -29.22
C LEU A 255 23.37 2.87 -28.99
N ALA A 256 23.78 1.97 -28.11
CA ALA A 256 25.19 1.65 -27.85
C ALA A 256 25.83 0.89 -29.00
N SER A 257 25.06 0.15 -29.81
CA SER A 257 25.58 -0.59 -31.00
C SER A 257 25.63 0.25 -32.28
N CYS A 258 25.10 1.47 -32.27
CA CYS A 258 25.13 2.41 -33.40
C CYS A 258 26.29 3.43 -33.33
N ASN A 259 27.12 3.37 -32.28
CA ASN A 259 28.36 4.14 -32.12
C ASN A 259 29.58 3.23 -32.28
#